data_18ca91edfef52c106c92d961a863bb75
#
_entry.id   18ca91edfef52c106c92d961a863bb75
#
_cell.length_a   1.000
_cell.length_b   1.000
_cell.length_c   1.000
_cell.angle_alpha   90.00
_cell.angle_beta   90.00
_cell.angle_gamma   90.00
#
_symmetry.space_group_name_H-M   'P 1'
#
loop_
_entity.id
_entity.type
_entity.pdbx_description
1 polymer ?
#
loop_
_entity_poly.entity_id
_entity_poly.type
_entity_poly.pdbx_seq_one_letter_code
_entity_poly.pdbx_strand_id
1 'polypeptide(L)'
;YEIQKNRVSATGVLAKDDPYILRAAAEAASEIESARIQLIEGISRIHDKIAAGGEPTLQERSNQRRNQVRCAWRAVSALDEIFARSGGGAIRKSSPMQRHWRDAHVGLQHMIHTEGAVFHANSLHNLGLETPQGMIVVV
;
A
#
# COMPACT_ATOMS: atom_id res chain seq x y z
N TYR A 1 6.05 -13.83 -9.25
CA TYR A 1 7.20 -14.74 -9.49
C TYR A 1 7.09 -15.50 -10.82
N GLU A 2 5.95 -16.02 -11.22
CA GLU A 2 5.78 -16.81 -12.45
C GLU A 2 6.19 -16.07 -13.74
N ILE A 3 5.85 -14.77 -13.85
CA ILE A 3 6.22 -13.95 -15.02
C ILE A 3 7.74 -13.83 -15.18
N GLN A 4 8.50 -13.88 -14.10
CA GLN A 4 9.96 -13.74 -14.12
C GLN A 4 10.69 -15.05 -14.44
N LYS A 5 10.03 -16.19 -14.26
CA LYS A 5 10.65 -17.51 -14.34
C LYS A 5 11.31 -17.81 -15.70
N ASN A 6 10.66 -17.39 -16.77
CA ASN A 6 11.08 -17.69 -18.15
C ASN A 6 11.45 -16.44 -18.96
N ARG A 7 11.51 -15.27 -18.33
CA ARG A 7 11.84 -14.03 -19.01
C ARG A 7 13.35 -13.92 -19.22
N VAL A 8 13.75 -13.60 -20.44
CA VAL A 8 15.14 -13.26 -20.79
C VAL A 8 15.28 -11.73 -20.82
N SER A 9 16.31 -11.20 -20.16
CA SER A 9 16.66 -9.78 -20.20
C SER A 9 17.27 -9.40 -21.55
N ALA A 10 17.41 -8.09 -21.82
CA ALA A 10 18.09 -7.59 -23.02
C ALA A 10 19.57 -8.05 -23.09
N THR A 11 20.17 -8.44 -21.98
CA THR A 11 21.54 -8.95 -21.89
C THR A 11 21.64 -10.47 -22.05
N GLY A 12 20.51 -11.16 -22.32
CA GLY A 12 20.47 -12.62 -22.48
C GLY A 12 20.39 -13.40 -21.16
N VAL A 13 20.39 -12.72 -20.00
CA VAL A 13 20.27 -13.37 -18.69
C VAL A 13 18.81 -13.66 -18.38
N LEU A 14 18.51 -14.85 -17.86
CA LEU A 14 17.18 -15.15 -17.36
C LEU A 14 16.89 -14.31 -16.11
N ALA A 15 15.69 -13.75 -16.03
CA ALA A 15 15.29 -12.90 -14.90
C ALA A 15 15.34 -13.64 -13.56
N LYS A 16 15.14 -14.96 -13.55
CA LYS A 16 15.29 -15.81 -12.36
C LYS A 16 16.75 -15.93 -11.86
N ASP A 17 17.71 -15.61 -12.71
CA ASP A 17 19.15 -15.65 -12.38
C ASP A 17 19.72 -14.24 -12.14
N ASP A 18 18.88 -13.20 -12.24
CA ASP A 18 19.24 -11.81 -11.97
C ASP A 18 19.00 -11.47 -10.49
N PRO A 19 20.08 -11.28 -9.69
CA PRO A 19 19.95 -11.03 -8.26
C PRO A 19 19.21 -9.73 -7.94
N TYR A 20 19.26 -8.73 -8.80
CA TYR A 20 18.56 -7.46 -8.59
C TYR A 20 17.04 -7.60 -8.78
N ILE A 21 16.62 -8.41 -9.76
CA ILE A 21 15.22 -8.73 -9.98
C ILE A 21 14.67 -9.57 -8.83
N LEU A 22 15.41 -10.57 -8.39
CA LEU A 22 15.00 -11.44 -7.29
C LEU A 22 14.92 -10.69 -5.97
N ARG A 23 15.89 -9.81 -5.70
CA ARG A 23 15.88 -8.94 -4.54
C ARG A 23 14.64 -8.04 -4.54
N ALA A 24 14.37 -7.33 -5.63
CA ALA A 24 13.21 -6.45 -5.73
C ALA A 24 11.89 -7.22 -5.55
N ALA A 25 11.79 -8.44 -6.05
CA ALA A 25 10.62 -9.28 -5.85
C ALA A 25 10.44 -9.68 -4.38
N ALA A 26 11.52 -9.99 -3.67
CA ALA A 26 11.48 -10.34 -2.25
C ALA A 26 11.13 -9.12 -1.38
N GLU A 27 11.73 -7.96 -1.65
CA GLU A 27 11.42 -6.70 -0.97
C GLU A 27 9.95 -6.31 -1.16
N ALA A 28 9.44 -6.36 -2.39
CA ALA A 28 8.04 -6.05 -2.67
C ALA A 28 7.07 -7.03 -1.99
N ALA A 29 7.38 -8.32 -1.97
CA ALA A 29 6.58 -9.31 -1.25
C ALA A 29 6.51 -8.99 0.25
N SER A 30 7.65 -8.66 0.87
CA SER A 30 7.74 -8.27 2.27
C SER A 30 6.95 -6.99 2.58
N GLU A 31 7.03 -5.97 1.71
CA GLU A 31 6.30 -4.72 1.87
C GLU A 31 4.77 -4.92 1.77
N ILE A 32 4.31 -5.71 0.80
CA ILE A 32 2.89 -6.02 0.62
C ILE A 32 2.36 -6.83 1.80
N GLU A 33 3.11 -7.83 2.26
CA GLU A 33 2.74 -8.65 3.42
C GLU A 33 2.67 -7.81 4.69
N SER A 34 3.67 -6.99 4.96
CA SER A 34 3.72 -6.08 6.11
C SER A 34 2.57 -5.07 6.08
N ALA A 35 2.27 -4.49 4.93
CA ALA A 35 1.15 -3.57 4.77
C ALA A 35 -0.19 -4.29 5.04
N ARG A 36 -0.35 -5.51 4.54
CA ARG A 36 -1.55 -6.31 4.77
C ARG A 36 -1.72 -6.66 6.25
N ILE A 37 -0.67 -7.12 6.92
CA ILE A 37 -0.69 -7.46 8.35
C ILE A 37 -1.07 -6.22 9.16
N GLN A 38 -0.43 -5.09 8.93
CA GLN A 38 -0.71 -3.84 9.62
C GLN A 38 -2.16 -3.38 9.44
N LEU A 39 -2.70 -3.51 8.22
CA LEU A 39 -4.08 -3.14 7.91
C LEU A 39 -5.07 -4.03 8.65
N ILE A 40 -4.92 -5.34 8.54
CA ILE A 40 -5.82 -6.32 9.16
C ILE A 40 -5.78 -6.21 10.68
N GLU A 41 -4.60 -6.17 11.27
CA GLU A 41 -4.43 -6.02 12.72
C GLU A 41 -5.10 -4.75 13.26
N GLY A 42 -4.91 -3.63 12.55
CA GLY A 42 -5.53 -2.37 12.94
C GLY A 42 -7.06 -2.41 12.86
N ILE A 43 -7.62 -3.02 11.81
CA ILE A 43 -9.08 -3.17 11.66
C ILE A 43 -9.61 -4.12 12.73
N SER A 44 -8.97 -5.27 12.96
CA SER A 44 -9.38 -6.26 13.95
C SER A 44 -9.42 -5.63 15.35
N ARG A 45 -8.40 -4.88 15.75
CA ARG A 45 -8.37 -4.21 17.05
C ARG A 45 -9.54 -3.24 17.25
N ILE A 46 -9.89 -2.44 16.24
CA ILE A 46 -11.04 -1.54 16.32
C ILE A 46 -12.35 -2.32 16.38
N HIS A 47 -12.47 -3.36 15.53
CA HIS A 47 -13.64 -4.25 15.52
C HIS A 47 -13.86 -4.93 16.88
N ASP A 48 -12.81 -5.51 17.46
CA ASP A 48 -12.90 -6.25 18.72
C ASP A 48 -13.28 -5.33 19.89
N LYS A 49 -12.76 -4.08 19.88
CA LYS A 49 -13.16 -3.08 20.86
C LYS A 49 -14.65 -2.77 20.78
N ILE A 50 -15.17 -2.59 19.56
CA ILE A 50 -16.61 -2.32 19.34
C ILE A 50 -17.44 -3.56 19.73
N ALA A 51 -17.01 -4.76 19.35
CA ALA A 51 -17.69 -6.00 19.70
C ALA A 51 -17.78 -6.25 21.22
N ALA A 52 -16.78 -5.74 21.97
CA ALA A 52 -16.78 -5.76 23.42
C ALA A 52 -17.62 -4.64 24.07
N GLY A 53 -18.35 -3.84 23.29
CA GLY A 53 -19.18 -2.74 23.76
C GLY A 53 -18.43 -1.46 24.04
N GLY A 54 -17.15 -1.37 23.65
CA GLY A 54 -16.35 -0.16 23.77
C GLY A 54 -16.46 0.76 22.53
N GLU A 55 -16.12 2.03 22.71
CA GLU A 55 -16.05 3.00 21.61
C GLU A 55 -14.60 3.34 21.28
N PRO A 56 -14.17 3.27 20.01
CA PRO A 56 -12.87 3.74 19.60
C PRO A 56 -12.73 5.25 19.84
N THR A 57 -11.66 5.64 20.50
CA THR A 57 -11.35 7.06 20.69
C THR A 57 -11.00 7.71 19.35
N LEU A 58 -11.08 9.03 19.28
CA LEU A 58 -10.65 9.79 18.11
C LEU A 58 -9.18 9.51 17.76
N GLN A 59 -8.31 9.36 18.76
CA GLN A 59 -6.91 9.01 18.59
C GLN A 59 -6.73 7.64 17.93
N GLU A 60 -7.47 6.63 18.38
CA GLU A 60 -7.42 5.29 17.80
C GLU A 60 -7.89 5.28 16.35
N ARG A 61 -9.00 5.96 16.05
CA ARG A 61 -9.50 6.11 14.68
C ARG A 61 -8.51 6.83 13.78
N SER A 62 -7.97 7.95 14.24
CA SER A 62 -6.99 8.75 13.53
C SER A 62 -5.71 7.94 13.20
N ASN A 63 -5.19 7.21 14.18
CA ASN A 63 -4.03 6.34 13.97
C ASN A 63 -4.33 5.21 12.98
N GLN A 64 -5.50 4.61 13.08
CA GLN A 64 -5.93 3.57 12.15
C GLN A 64 -6.09 4.11 10.73
N ARG A 65 -6.66 5.30 10.60
CA ARG A 65 -6.84 5.96 9.32
C ARG A 65 -5.51 6.27 8.64
N ARG A 66 -4.56 6.84 9.37
CA ARG A 66 -3.18 7.05 8.91
C ARG A 66 -2.54 5.73 8.42
N ASN A 67 -2.65 4.68 9.22
CA ASN A 67 -2.08 3.37 8.87
C ASN A 67 -2.74 2.77 7.61
N GLN A 68 -4.05 2.88 7.48
CA GLN A 68 -4.80 2.43 6.29
C GLN A 68 -4.29 3.09 5.01
N VAL A 69 -4.17 4.41 5.03
CA VAL A 69 -3.65 5.17 3.88
C VAL A 69 -2.21 4.77 3.58
N ARG A 70 -1.36 4.69 4.62
CA ARG A 70 0.04 4.30 4.45
C ARG A 70 0.20 2.89 3.89
N CYS A 71 -0.62 1.93 4.33
CA CYS A 71 -0.60 0.56 3.81
C CYS A 71 -0.92 0.51 2.31
N ALA A 72 -1.91 1.29 1.86
CA ALA A 72 -2.27 1.36 0.44
C ALA A 72 -1.12 1.91 -0.42
N TRP A 73 -0.51 3.02 0.00
CA TRP A 73 0.63 3.60 -0.70
C TRP A 73 1.85 2.69 -0.71
N ARG A 74 2.18 2.02 0.40
CA ARG A 74 3.27 1.04 0.45
C ARG A 74 3.07 -0.11 -0.52
N ALA A 75 1.86 -0.66 -0.58
CA ALA A 75 1.55 -1.76 -1.49
C ALA A 75 1.69 -1.35 -2.96
N VAL A 76 1.26 -0.14 -3.31
CA VAL A 76 1.39 0.36 -4.70
C VAL A 76 2.84 0.69 -5.02
N SER A 77 3.61 1.30 -4.11
CA SER A 77 5.04 1.54 -4.31
C SER A 77 5.82 0.22 -4.52
N ALA A 78 5.48 -0.82 -3.79
CA ALA A 78 6.07 -2.15 -4.00
C ALA A 78 5.71 -2.73 -5.37
N LEU A 79 4.48 -2.50 -5.84
CA LEU A 79 4.05 -2.89 -7.18
C LEU A 79 4.80 -2.10 -8.27
N ASP A 80 5.08 -0.80 -8.06
CA ASP A 80 5.89 0.02 -8.97
C ASP A 80 7.28 -0.55 -9.18
N GLU A 81 7.93 -0.97 -8.10
CA GLU A 81 9.25 -1.59 -8.15
C GLU A 81 9.26 -2.88 -8.99
N ILE A 82 8.24 -3.72 -8.85
CA ILE A 82 8.08 -4.93 -9.65
C ILE A 82 7.76 -4.59 -11.11
N PHE A 83 6.86 -3.63 -11.34
CA PHE A 83 6.47 -3.23 -12.68
C PHE A 83 7.66 -2.68 -13.47
N ALA A 84 8.47 -1.81 -12.88
CA ALA A 84 9.65 -1.24 -13.49
C ALA A 84 10.67 -2.31 -13.94
N ARG A 85 10.72 -3.45 -13.23
CA ARG A 85 11.62 -4.57 -13.55
C ARG A 85 10.97 -5.69 -14.36
N SER A 86 9.70 -5.54 -14.71
CA SER A 86 8.97 -6.57 -15.48
C SER A 86 9.24 -6.55 -16.98
N GLY A 87 9.98 -5.54 -17.47
CA GLY A 87 10.37 -5.40 -18.88
C GLY A 87 9.21 -5.00 -19.81
N GLY A 88 9.52 -4.78 -21.08
CA GLY A 88 8.58 -4.24 -22.08
C GLY A 88 7.32 -5.09 -22.31
N GLY A 89 7.34 -6.37 -22.01
CA GLY A 89 6.14 -7.23 -22.07
C GLY A 89 5.06 -6.85 -21.07
N ALA A 90 5.45 -6.24 -19.94
CA ALA A 90 4.52 -5.85 -18.89
C ALA A 90 3.55 -4.74 -19.29
N ILE A 91 3.93 -3.89 -20.25
CA ILE A 91 3.09 -2.76 -20.73
C ILE A 91 1.97 -3.19 -21.68
N ARG A 92 1.97 -4.42 -22.16
CA ARG A 92 0.94 -4.90 -23.09
C ARG A 92 -0.41 -5.01 -22.39
N LYS A 93 -1.50 -4.64 -23.08
CA LYS A 93 -2.87 -4.74 -22.55
C LYS A 93 -3.26 -6.16 -22.10
N SER A 94 -2.66 -7.19 -22.72
CA SER A 94 -2.85 -8.59 -22.35
C SER A 94 -2.09 -9.01 -21.11
N SER A 95 -1.18 -8.16 -20.59
CA SER A 95 -0.40 -8.49 -19.39
C SER A 95 -1.21 -8.32 -18.12
N PRO A 96 -1.34 -9.34 -17.27
CA PRO A 96 -1.95 -9.19 -15.95
C PRO A 96 -1.23 -8.14 -15.09
N MET A 97 0.09 -8.01 -15.24
CA MET A 97 0.90 -7.04 -14.51
C MET A 97 0.47 -5.60 -14.82
N GLN A 98 0.26 -5.27 -16.11
CA GLN A 98 -0.21 -3.95 -16.53
C GLN A 98 -1.59 -3.62 -15.93
N ARG A 99 -2.49 -4.60 -15.93
CA ARG A 99 -3.82 -4.42 -15.35
C ARG A 99 -3.72 -4.15 -13.84
N HIS A 100 -2.99 -4.97 -13.08
CA HIS A 100 -2.83 -4.79 -11.64
C HIS A 100 -2.19 -3.44 -11.30
N TRP A 101 -1.15 -3.07 -12.04
CA TRP A 101 -0.47 -1.79 -11.84
C TRP A 101 -1.42 -0.60 -12.06
N ARG A 102 -2.12 -0.58 -13.17
CA ARG A 102 -3.09 0.47 -13.50
C ARG A 102 -4.23 0.53 -12.47
N ASP A 103 -4.83 -0.61 -12.16
CA ASP A 103 -5.99 -0.68 -11.27
C ASP A 103 -5.62 -0.24 -9.84
N ALA A 104 -4.43 -0.57 -9.37
CA ALA A 104 -3.90 -0.10 -8.09
C ALA A 104 -3.73 1.43 -8.06
N HIS A 105 -3.15 2.01 -9.13
CA HIS A 105 -3.00 3.46 -9.21
C HIS A 105 -4.34 4.19 -9.32
N VAL A 106 -5.29 3.65 -10.07
CA VAL A 106 -6.65 4.21 -10.13
C VAL A 106 -7.31 4.17 -8.75
N GLY A 107 -7.15 3.08 -8.00
CA GLY A 107 -7.66 2.98 -6.64
C GLY A 107 -7.11 4.05 -5.70
N LEU A 108 -5.81 4.40 -5.81
CA LEU A 108 -5.20 5.45 -5.00
C LEU A 108 -5.73 6.87 -5.29
N GLN A 109 -6.37 7.10 -6.43
CA GLN A 109 -6.94 8.42 -6.75
C GLN A 109 -8.19 8.76 -5.93
N HIS A 110 -8.77 7.77 -5.25
CA HIS A 110 -9.90 8.04 -4.39
C HIS A 110 -9.47 8.91 -3.20
N MET A 111 -10.30 9.91 -2.86
CA MET A 111 -10.00 10.89 -1.80
C MET A 111 -9.65 10.26 -0.44
N ILE A 112 -10.12 9.03 -0.18
CA ILE A 112 -9.79 8.32 1.07
C ILE A 112 -8.30 7.99 1.18
N HIS A 113 -7.52 8.05 0.11
CA HIS A 113 -6.08 7.79 0.08
C HIS A 113 -5.23 9.06 0.04
N THR A 114 -5.81 10.24 0.32
CA THR A 114 -5.08 11.51 0.36
C THR A 114 -4.17 11.56 1.58
N GLU A 115 -2.88 11.27 1.40
CA GLU A 115 -1.90 11.23 2.49
C GLU A 115 -1.79 12.58 3.22
N GLY A 116 -1.68 13.68 2.47
CA GLY A 116 -1.43 15.00 3.05
C GLY A 116 -2.46 15.40 4.10
N ALA A 117 -3.74 15.27 3.79
CA ALA A 117 -4.82 15.63 4.71
C ALA A 117 -4.89 14.69 5.93
N VAL A 118 -4.79 13.37 5.69
CA VAL A 118 -4.88 12.35 6.75
C VAL A 118 -3.70 12.44 7.70
N PHE A 119 -2.48 12.57 7.18
CA PHE A 119 -1.27 12.63 8.00
C PHE A 119 -1.18 13.94 8.77
N HIS A 120 -1.59 15.06 8.17
CA HIS A 120 -1.66 16.35 8.86
C HIS A 120 -2.66 16.28 10.02
N ALA A 121 -3.89 15.84 9.78
CA ALA A 121 -4.89 15.69 10.82
C ALA A 121 -4.43 14.78 11.96
N ASN A 122 -3.82 13.64 11.63
CA ASN A 122 -3.25 12.72 12.62
C ASN A 122 -2.13 13.37 13.44
N SER A 123 -1.25 14.15 12.79
CA SER A 123 -0.15 14.82 13.49
C SER A 123 -0.65 15.91 14.44
N LEU A 124 -1.63 16.73 14.02
CA LEU A 124 -2.26 17.72 14.88
C LEU A 124 -2.87 17.06 16.12
N HIS A 125 -3.59 15.96 15.91
CA HIS A 125 -4.22 15.24 16.99
C HIS A 125 -3.19 14.64 17.97
N ASN A 126 -2.10 14.08 17.47
CA ASN A 126 -1.00 13.55 18.30
C ASN A 126 -0.28 14.66 19.11
N LEU A 127 -0.30 15.89 18.63
CA LEU A 127 0.25 17.06 19.32
C LEU A 127 -0.77 17.69 20.32
N GLY A 128 -1.98 17.16 20.43
CA GLY A 128 -3.04 17.74 21.25
C GLY A 128 -3.60 19.05 20.69
N LEU A 129 -3.42 19.29 19.39
CA LEU A 129 -3.94 20.47 18.70
C LEU A 129 -5.30 20.18 18.08
N GLU A 130 -6.12 21.22 17.93
CA GLU A 130 -7.41 21.08 17.28
C GLU A 130 -7.25 20.71 15.80
N THR A 131 -8.01 19.70 15.38
CA THR A 131 -8.11 19.34 13.96
C THR A 131 -9.16 20.25 13.31
N PRO A 132 -8.82 21.00 12.24
CA PRO A 132 -9.77 21.82 11.52
C PRO A 132 -11.02 21.03 11.09
N GLN A 133 -12.20 21.65 11.21
CA GLN A 133 -13.49 20.97 10.95
C GLN A 133 -13.54 20.23 9.60
N GLY A 134 -12.95 20.81 8.54
CA GLY A 134 -12.87 20.17 7.22
C GLY A 134 -11.97 18.93 7.17
N MET A 135 -11.13 18.69 8.18
CA MET A 135 -10.24 17.54 8.27
C MET A 135 -10.80 16.42 9.17
N ILE A 136 -11.86 16.67 9.94
CA ILE A 136 -12.50 15.66 10.80
C ILE A 136 -13.05 14.50 9.96
N VAL A 137 -13.48 14.78 8.73
CA VAL A 137 -14.00 13.77 7.79
C VAL A 137 -12.94 12.74 7.35
N VAL A 138 -11.65 13.07 7.47
CA VAL A 138 -10.53 12.20 7.05
C VAL A 138 -9.84 11.46 8.20
N VAL A 139 -10.40 11.56 9.41
CA VAL A 139 -9.87 10.94 10.65
C VAL A 139 -10.69 9.74 11.10
#